data_aee4e9273c0bf69594ebd89b9795ab57
#
_entry.id   aee4e9273c0bf69594ebd89b9795ab57
#
_cell.length_a   1.000
_cell.length_b   1.000
_cell.length_c   1.000
_cell.angle_alpha   90.00
_cell.angle_beta   90.00
_cell.angle_gamma   90.00
#
_symmetry.space_group_name_H-M   'P 1'
#
loop_
_entity.id
_entity.type
_entity.pdbx_description
1 polymer ?
#
loop_
_entity_poly.entity_id
_entity_poly.type
_entity_poly.pdbx_seq_one_letter_code
_entity_poly.pdbx_strand_id
1 'polypeptide(L)'
;MISKERSVISVSSFDFAERLNKECDVRLPYPAEQDWEFCAGDYKRIGDYIDFYHKHSAEMSYTQKELLANMIVQGIEDYMRCSDDKEHIDLLWSKTREILINDNHSRTIEYWSCIGQELEDCWNITSEMRKLLCTKNTG
;
A
#
# COMPACT_ATOMS: atom_id res chain seq x y z
N MET A 1 -5.48 -36.75 2.56
CA MET A 1 -5.26 -36.16 2.88
C MET A 1 -5.13 -35.62 3.18
N ILE A 2 -5.04 -35.63 3.39
CA ILE A 2 -4.82 -34.89 3.75
C ILE A 2 -4.69 -34.12 3.46
N SER A 3 -4.74 -34.04 3.09
CA SER A 3 -4.51 -33.12 2.88
C SER A 3 -5.09 -32.43 2.54
N LYS A 4 -5.78 -32.37 2.40
CA LYS A 4 -6.22 -31.48 2.23
C LYS A 4 -6.70 -30.87 2.88
N GLU A 5 -7.00 -31.11 3.61
CA GLU A 5 -7.04 -30.38 4.26
C GLU A 5 -6.21 -29.69 4.44
N ARG A 6 -5.70 -29.82 4.37
CA ARG A 6 -4.75 -29.16 4.40
C ARG A 6 -4.60 -28.24 3.43
N SER A 7 -5.16 -28.25 2.35
CA SER A 7 -4.96 -27.30 1.37
C SER A 7 -5.52 -26.00 1.74
N VAL A 8 -6.46 -25.97 2.55
CA VAL A 8 -6.88 -24.74 3.11
C VAL A 8 -5.72 -24.05 3.68
N ILE A 9 -4.85 -24.84 4.20
CA ILE A 9 -3.66 -24.30 4.75
C ILE A 9 -2.84 -23.63 3.71
N SER A 10 -2.94 -24.04 2.47
CA SER A 10 -2.15 -23.44 1.43
C SER A 10 -2.44 -21.96 1.31
N VAL A 11 -3.64 -21.55 1.65
CA VAL A 11 -3.97 -20.14 1.63
C VAL A 11 -3.13 -19.39 2.62
N SER A 12 -2.94 -19.99 3.79
CA SER A 12 -2.16 -19.35 4.80
C SER A 12 -0.69 -19.67 4.67
N SER A 13 -0.31 -20.43 3.66
CA SER A 13 1.08 -20.79 3.51
C SER A 13 1.94 -19.63 3.06
N PHE A 14 1.35 -18.59 2.46
CA PHE A 14 2.13 -17.42 2.12
C PHE A 14 2.36 -16.60 3.38
N ASP A 15 3.61 -16.52 3.80
CA ASP A 15 3.95 -15.77 4.99
C ASP A 15 4.27 -14.34 4.63
N PHE A 16 3.25 -13.52 4.63
CA PHE A 16 3.35 -12.11 4.22
C PHE A 16 4.39 -11.35 5.06
N ALA A 17 4.32 -11.50 6.37
CA ALA A 17 5.20 -10.76 7.25
C ALA A 17 6.65 -11.19 7.08
N GLU A 18 6.89 -12.49 7.00
CA GLU A 18 8.24 -12.99 6.83
C GLU A 18 8.83 -12.55 5.50
N ARG A 19 8.03 -12.61 4.44
CA ARG A 19 8.49 -12.20 3.13
C ARG A 19 8.77 -10.70 3.06
N LEU A 20 7.92 -9.89 3.68
CA LEU A 20 8.17 -8.45 3.73
C LEU A 20 9.48 -8.16 4.44
N ASN A 21 9.72 -8.84 5.56
CA ASN A 21 10.95 -8.64 6.30
C ASN A 21 12.15 -9.03 5.45
N LYS A 22 12.07 -10.20 4.81
CA LYS A 22 13.19 -10.74 4.06
C LYS A 22 13.50 -9.93 2.82
N GLU A 23 12.49 -9.50 2.10
CA GLU A 23 12.70 -8.86 0.80
C GLU A 23 12.73 -7.34 0.88
N CYS A 24 12.05 -6.75 1.86
CA CYS A 24 11.96 -5.30 1.97
C CYS A 24 12.45 -4.76 3.30
N ASP A 25 12.94 -5.63 4.16
CA ASP A 25 13.47 -5.24 5.47
C ASP A 25 12.42 -4.53 6.33
N VAL A 26 11.19 -5.00 6.25
CA VAL A 26 10.09 -4.46 7.07
C VAL A 26 9.88 -5.38 8.26
N ARG A 27 10.03 -4.85 9.45
CA ARG A 27 9.85 -5.60 10.68
C ARG A 27 8.51 -5.22 11.28
N LEU A 28 7.62 -6.19 11.35
CA LEU A 28 6.31 -5.96 11.91
C LEU A 28 6.34 -6.29 13.40
N PRO A 29 5.61 -5.52 14.21
CA PRO A 29 5.54 -5.81 15.64
C PRO A 29 4.80 -7.13 15.86
N TYR A 30 5.08 -7.79 16.98
CA TYR A 30 4.43 -9.04 17.31
C TYR A 30 3.86 -8.98 18.71
N PRO A 31 2.55 -9.13 18.87
CA PRO A 31 1.60 -9.27 17.76
C PRO A 31 1.54 -7.96 16.97
N ALA A 32 1.14 -8.07 15.71
CA ALA A 32 1.06 -6.89 14.86
C ALA A 32 0.09 -5.90 15.47
N GLU A 33 0.55 -4.67 15.63
CA GLU A 33 -0.28 -3.64 16.21
C GLU A 33 -1.19 -3.05 15.15
N GLN A 34 -2.28 -2.48 15.62
CA GLN A 34 -3.21 -1.82 14.73
C GLN A 34 -2.49 -0.70 13.99
N ASP A 35 -2.78 -0.55 12.71
CA ASP A 35 -2.24 0.53 11.87
C ASP A 35 -0.73 0.46 11.67
N TRP A 36 -0.13 -0.73 11.82
CA TRP A 36 1.31 -0.87 11.60
C TRP A 36 1.71 -0.44 10.19
N GLU A 37 0.81 -0.58 9.22
CA GLU A 37 1.13 -0.23 7.85
C GLU A 37 1.40 1.25 7.66
N PHE A 38 0.99 2.08 8.61
CA PHE A 38 1.26 3.52 8.55
C PHE A 38 2.55 3.88 9.27
N CYS A 39 3.19 2.92 9.92
CA CYS A 39 4.38 3.18 10.73
C CYS A 39 5.59 2.39 10.29
N ALA A 40 5.38 1.25 9.66
CA ALA A 40 6.48 0.32 9.38
C ALA A 40 7.25 0.64 8.12
N GLY A 41 6.69 1.41 7.21
CA GLY A 41 7.31 1.67 5.92
C GLY A 41 8.45 2.68 6.00
N ASP A 42 9.33 2.61 5.01
CA ASP A 42 10.44 3.53 4.87
C ASP A 42 10.32 4.13 3.47
N TYR A 43 10.16 5.45 3.39
CA TYR A 43 9.94 6.08 2.09
C TYR A 43 11.10 5.88 1.12
N LYS A 44 12.28 5.55 1.64
CA LYS A 44 13.42 5.29 0.76
C LYS A 44 13.30 3.94 0.06
N ARG A 45 12.36 3.10 0.47
CA ARG A 45 12.22 1.77 -0.09
C ARG A 45 10.89 1.54 -0.79
N ILE A 46 10.20 2.62 -1.17
CA ILE A 46 8.89 2.50 -1.83
C ILE A 46 8.98 1.63 -3.08
N GLY A 47 10.04 1.78 -3.86
CA GLY A 47 10.23 0.97 -5.05
C GLY A 47 10.26 -0.52 -4.74
N ASP A 48 10.91 -0.89 -3.63
CA ASP A 48 10.97 -2.28 -3.20
C ASP A 48 9.59 -2.80 -2.83
N TYR A 49 8.78 -1.97 -2.17
CA TYR A 49 7.42 -2.36 -1.78
C TYR A 49 6.54 -2.57 -3.01
N ILE A 50 6.69 -1.69 -4.01
CA ILE A 50 5.93 -1.82 -5.25
C ILE A 50 6.32 -3.11 -5.98
N ASP A 51 7.62 -3.39 -6.05
CA ASP A 51 8.10 -4.62 -6.68
C ASP A 51 7.58 -5.85 -5.95
N PHE A 52 7.58 -5.80 -4.63
CA PHE A 52 7.03 -6.89 -3.81
C PHE A 52 5.56 -7.11 -4.14
N TYR A 53 4.80 -6.02 -4.26
CA TYR A 53 3.39 -6.10 -4.56
C TYR A 53 3.15 -6.87 -5.85
N HIS A 54 3.87 -6.50 -6.91
CA HIS A 54 3.70 -7.15 -8.20
C HIS A 54 4.19 -8.59 -8.17
N LYS A 55 5.30 -8.82 -7.51
CA LYS A 55 5.91 -10.15 -7.48
C LYS A 55 5.01 -11.18 -6.78
N HIS A 56 4.38 -10.77 -5.70
CA HIS A 56 3.60 -11.69 -4.87
C HIS A 56 2.10 -11.49 -4.98
N SER A 57 1.65 -10.72 -5.96
CA SER A 57 0.25 -10.36 -6.10
C SER A 57 -0.67 -11.59 -6.13
N ALA A 58 -0.26 -12.64 -6.83
CA ALA A 58 -1.09 -13.84 -6.96
C ALA A 58 -1.21 -14.62 -5.66
N GLU A 59 -0.27 -14.39 -4.73
CA GLU A 59 -0.23 -15.13 -3.47
C GLU A 59 -0.87 -14.38 -2.32
N MET A 60 -0.98 -13.06 -2.45
CA MET A 60 -1.51 -12.23 -1.36
C MET A 60 -3.02 -12.18 -1.37
N SER A 61 -3.62 -12.18 -0.18
CA SER A 61 -5.04 -11.93 -0.06
C SER A 61 -5.32 -10.47 -0.35
N TYR A 62 -6.58 -10.13 -0.58
CA TYR A 62 -6.94 -8.73 -0.79
C TYR A 62 -6.55 -7.88 0.43
N THR A 63 -6.78 -8.40 1.63
CA THR A 63 -6.42 -7.69 2.85
C THR A 63 -4.92 -7.39 2.90
N GLN A 64 -4.09 -8.35 2.54
CA GLN A 64 -2.65 -8.15 2.52
C GLN A 64 -2.26 -7.11 1.48
N LYS A 65 -2.88 -7.15 0.31
CA LYS A 65 -2.63 -6.15 -0.71
C LYS A 65 -3.02 -4.76 -0.24
N GLU A 66 -4.16 -4.67 0.46
CA GLU A 66 -4.62 -3.39 0.97
C GLU A 66 -3.67 -2.82 2.02
N LEU A 67 -3.20 -3.66 2.92
CA LEU A 67 -2.23 -3.22 3.93
C LEU A 67 -0.96 -2.70 3.25
N LEU A 68 -0.49 -3.43 2.27
CA LEU A 68 0.73 -3.02 1.56
C LEU A 68 0.48 -1.74 0.77
N ALA A 69 -0.69 -1.60 0.15
CA ALA A 69 -1.04 -0.39 -0.58
C ALA A 69 -1.02 0.82 0.35
N ASN A 70 -1.58 0.68 1.56
CA ASN A 70 -1.55 1.75 2.53
C ASN A 70 -0.12 2.09 2.94
N MET A 71 0.73 1.10 3.10
CA MET A 71 2.12 1.33 3.45
C MET A 71 2.83 2.09 2.34
N ILE A 72 2.55 1.76 1.09
CA ILE A 72 3.15 2.44 -0.05
C ILE A 72 2.69 3.90 -0.10
N VAL A 73 1.39 4.14 0.08
CA VAL A 73 0.86 5.51 0.04
C VAL A 73 1.44 6.34 1.18
N GLN A 74 1.53 5.76 2.38
CA GLN A 74 2.14 6.47 3.50
C GLN A 74 3.60 6.82 3.17
N GLY A 75 4.30 5.90 2.52
CA GLY A 75 5.68 6.15 2.12
C GLY A 75 5.77 7.34 1.18
N ILE A 76 4.86 7.43 0.21
CA ILE A 76 4.85 8.55 -0.73
C ILE A 76 4.56 9.85 0.01
N GLU A 77 3.61 9.82 0.95
CA GLU A 77 3.31 11.00 1.76
C GLU A 77 4.55 11.47 2.52
N ASP A 78 5.26 10.52 3.13
CA ASP A 78 6.48 10.85 3.86
C ASP A 78 7.56 11.41 2.93
N TYR A 79 7.67 10.85 1.75
CA TYR A 79 8.65 11.30 0.76
C TYR A 79 8.35 12.75 0.34
N MET A 80 7.06 13.05 0.12
CA MET A 80 6.65 14.40 -0.23
C MET A 80 7.01 15.41 0.85
N ARG A 81 6.92 14.99 2.11
CA ARG A 81 7.24 15.89 3.23
C ARG A 81 8.74 16.08 3.42
N CYS A 82 9.54 15.08 3.03
CA CYS A 82 10.96 15.07 3.35
C CYS A 82 11.87 15.40 2.19
N SER A 83 11.34 15.50 0.98
CA SER A 83 12.18 15.63 -0.20
C SER A 83 11.53 16.49 -1.27
N ASP A 84 12.38 17.16 -2.06
CA ASP A 84 11.95 17.95 -3.20
C ASP A 84 12.11 17.22 -4.51
N ASP A 85 12.41 15.93 -4.47
CA ASP A 85 12.65 15.13 -5.67
C ASP A 85 11.34 14.80 -6.36
N LYS A 86 10.74 15.83 -6.96
CA LYS A 86 9.42 15.71 -7.54
C LYS A 86 9.36 14.68 -8.67
N GLU A 87 10.39 14.60 -9.46
CA GLU A 87 10.44 13.66 -10.57
C GLU A 87 10.30 12.22 -10.08
N HIS A 88 11.07 11.87 -9.06
CA HIS A 88 11.03 10.53 -8.52
C HIS A 88 9.71 10.26 -7.80
N ILE A 89 9.23 11.26 -7.07
CA ILE A 89 7.94 11.14 -6.40
C ILE A 89 6.83 10.89 -7.42
N ASP A 90 6.83 11.64 -8.51
CA ASP A 90 5.81 11.48 -9.55
C ASP A 90 5.89 10.10 -10.19
N LEU A 91 7.09 9.59 -10.39
CA LEU A 91 7.27 8.25 -10.95
C LEU A 91 6.67 7.19 -10.03
N LEU A 92 7.00 7.28 -8.74
CA LEU A 92 6.47 6.32 -7.76
C LEU A 92 4.97 6.45 -7.62
N TRP A 93 4.46 7.67 -7.65
CA TRP A 93 3.01 7.88 -7.58
C TRP A 93 2.31 7.27 -8.78
N SER A 94 2.88 7.42 -9.97
CA SER A 94 2.31 6.84 -11.17
C SER A 94 2.14 5.33 -11.03
N LYS A 95 3.16 4.66 -10.49
CA LYS A 95 3.10 3.21 -10.28
C LYS A 95 2.08 2.85 -9.20
N THR A 96 2.04 3.65 -8.14
CA THR A 96 1.11 3.41 -7.05
C THR A 96 -0.34 3.58 -7.52
N ARG A 97 -0.58 4.60 -8.32
CA ARG A 97 -1.91 4.86 -8.86
C ARG A 97 -2.43 3.66 -9.64
N GLU A 98 -1.58 3.03 -10.44
CA GLU A 98 -1.98 1.84 -11.18
C GLU A 98 -2.41 0.72 -10.26
N ILE A 99 -1.67 0.52 -9.18
CA ILE A 99 -2.03 -0.50 -8.21
C ILE A 99 -3.41 -0.22 -7.60
N LEU A 100 -3.63 1.03 -7.20
CA LEU A 100 -4.88 1.39 -6.54
C LEU A 100 -6.08 1.22 -7.46
N ILE A 101 -5.92 1.53 -8.73
CA ILE A 101 -7.00 1.42 -9.70
C ILE A 101 -7.21 -0.03 -10.14
N ASN A 102 -6.14 -0.71 -10.50
CA ASN A 102 -6.24 -2.06 -11.05
C ASN A 102 -6.79 -3.06 -10.05
N ASP A 103 -6.43 -2.93 -8.80
CA ASP A 103 -6.89 -3.85 -7.77
C ASP A 103 -8.05 -3.27 -6.95
N ASN A 104 -8.60 -2.14 -7.40
CA ASN A 104 -9.80 -1.55 -6.82
C ASN A 104 -9.69 -1.32 -5.31
N HIS A 105 -8.64 -0.62 -4.91
CA HIS A 105 -8.44 -0.31 -3.50
C HIS A 105 -9.27 0.92 -3.08
N SER A 106 -10.59 0.76 -3.14
CA SER A 106 -11.52 1.86 -2.88
C SER A 106 -11.37 2.46 -1.50
N ARG A 107 -11.20 1.61 -0.50
CA ARG A 107 -11.11 2.12 0.88
C ARG A 107 -9.85 2.92 1.10
N THR A 108 -8.75 2.49 0.48
CA THR A 108 -7.50 3.23 0.56
C THR A 108 -7.65 4.60 -0.09
N ILE A 109 -8.25 4.62 -1.28
CA ILE A 109 -8.47 5.88 -1.99
C ILE A 109 -9.34 6.82 -1.17
N GLU A 110 -10.44 6.30 -0.62
CA GLU A 110 -11.35 7.12 0.18
C GLU A 110 -10.69 7.66 1.43
N TYR A 111 -9.93 6.82 2.11
CA TYR A 111 -9.26 7.23 3.34
C TYR A 111 -8.31 8.42 3.07
N TRP A 112 -7.47 8.27 2.07
CA TRP A 112 -6.45 9.29 1.77
C TRP A 112 -7.02 10.49 1.03
N SER A 113 -8.26 10.40 0.53
CA SER A 113 -8.92 11.54 -0.09
C SER A 113 -9.39 12.57 0.92
N CYS A 114 -9.52 12.18 2.19
CA CYS A 114 -9.82 13.12 3.27
C CYS A 114 -11.05 13.98 2.95
N ILE A 115 -12.11 13.32 2.49
CA ILE A 115 -13.31 14.02 2.03
C ILE A 115 -13.95 14.79 3.18
N GLY A 116 -14.35 16.03 2.90
CA GLY A 116 -14.99 16.86 3.91
C GLY A 116 -14.04 17.76 4.67
N GLN A 117 -12.74 17.63 4.42
CA GLN A 117 -11.74 18.48 5.05
C GLN A 117 -11.13 19.44 4.05
N GLU A 118 -10.63 20.57 4.55
CA GLU A 118 -9.89 21.49 3.70
C GLU A 118 -8.54 20.86 3.34
N LEU A 119 -8.06 21.12 2.13
CA LEU A 119 -6.79 20.54 1.71
C LEU A 119 -5.64 20.90 2.64
N GLU A 120 -5.67 22.11 3.21
CA GLU A 120 -4.59 22.51 4.10
C GLU A 120 -4.55 21.71 5.39
N ASP A 121 -5.66 21.02 5.71
CA ASP A 121 -5.75 20.18 6.91
C ASP A 121 -5.55 18.71 6.60
N CYS A 122 -5.19 18.39 5.35
CA CYS A 122 -5.08 17.00 4.91
C CYS A 122 -3.62 16.65 4.59
N TRP A 123 -3.43 15.47 4.00
CA TRP A 123 -2.08 15.03 3.62
C TRP A 123 -1.68 15.64 2.28
N ASN A 124 -0.37 15.64 2.02
CA ASN A 124 0.14 16.12 0.75
C ASN A 124 -0.37 15.32 -0.43
N ILE A 125 -0.60 14.02 -0.21
CA ILE A 125 -1.07 13.13 -1.28
C ILE A 125 -2.56 13.28 -1.55
N THR A 126 -3.28 13.99 -0.68
CA THR A 126 -4.75 14.04 -0.76
C THR A 126 -5.24 14.60 -2.08
N SER A 127 -4.60 15.65 -2.61
CA SER A 127 -5.08 16.23 -3.87
C SER A 127 -5.00 15.22 -5.01
N GLU A 128 -3.94 14.44 -5.08
CA GLU A 128 -3.83 13.40 -6.09
C GLU A 128 -4.84 12.29 -5.87
N MET A 129 -5.07 11.95 -4.62
CA MET A 129 -6.02 10.88 -4.29
C MET A 129 -7.45 11.29 -4.66
N ARG A 130 -7.79 12.56 -4.44
CA ARG A 130 -9.12 13.05 -4.82
C ARG A 130 -9.34 12.97 -6.32
N LYS A 131 -8.29 13.16 -7.11
CA LYS A 131 -8.40 13.01 -8.55
C LYS A 131 -8.75 11.58 -8.93
N LEU A 132 -8.21 10.60 -8.22
CA LEU A 132 -8.55 9.21 -8.46
C LEU A 132 -10.01 8.94 -8.12
N LEU A 133 -10.50 9.51 -7.04
CA LEU A 133 -11.87 9.32 -6.63
C LEU A 133 -12.82 9.85 -7.70
N CYS A 134 -12.52 11.02 -8.25
CA CYS A 134 -13.34 11.60 -9.32
C CYS A 134 -13.29 10.74 -10.57
N THR A 135 -12.12 10.27 -10.96
CA THR A 135 -11.95 9.42 -12.12
C THR A 135 -12.76 8.14 -11.98
N LYS A 136 -12.70 7.55 -10.79
CA LYS A 136 -13.44 6.34 -10.51
C LYS A 136 -14.95 6.56 -10.65
N ASN A 137 -15.42 7.70 -10.17
CA ASN A 137 -16.84 7.98 -10.18
C ASN A 137 -17.36 8.30 -11.58
N THR A 138 -16.52 8.79 -12.46
CA THR A 138 -16.93 9.09 -13.83
C THR A 138 -16.77 7.92 -14.77
N GLY A 139 -15.91 7.01 -14.40
CA GLY A 139 -15.64 5.85 -15.22
C GLY A 139 -16.51 4.69 -14.88
#